data_5a15f62eb38576f09a468d6684f30d74
#
_entry.id   5a15f62eb38576f09a468d6684f30d74
#
_cell.length_a   1.000
_cell.length_b   1.000
_cell.length_c   1.000
_cell.angle_alpha   90.00
_cell.angle_beta   90.00
_cell.angle_gamma   90.00
#
_symmetry.space_group_name_H-M   'P 1'
#
loop_
_entity.id
_entity.type
_entity.pdbx_description
1 polymer ?
#
loop_
_entity_poly.entity_id
_entity_poly.type
_entity_poly.pdbx_seq_one_letter_code
_entity_poly.pdbx_strand_id
1 'polypeptide(L)'
;DYGRALIVGSLSTHGKGTVQTVMPLNNWVRLPDSGKLKLTVSKFYRVVGSTTQKQGVTPDLILPSPYDYMEIGEATLPNCLEADHTEKLSYQSVNRVAKHVDPLGELSNNRIKEDQDFAYILEDIETLKERLKDKSISLNETKRLTEKDEEKAKRDNRKKERKTRTDPKESVFDLTIKMIKTNTKLGDEVENEE
;
A
#
# COMPACT_ATOMS: atom_id res chain seq x y z
N ASP A 1 5.88 4.59 15.67
CA ASP A 1 6.36 4.37 17.04
C ASP A 1 7.08 5.60 17.61
N TYR A 2 7.98 6.22 16.85
CA TYR A 2 8.74 7.40 17.31
C TYR A 2 8.01 8.74 17.15
N GLY A 3 6.88 8.77 16.46
CA GLY A 3 6.15 10.01 16.17
C GLY A 3 6.91 11.01 15.30
N ARG A 4 7.75 10.50 14.36
CA ARG A 4 8.57 11.33 13.45
C ARG A 4 7.90 11.71 12.15
N ALA A 5 6.98 10.88 11.68
CA ALA A 5 6.31 11.04 10.38
C ALA A 5 4.86 10.62 10.49
N LEU A 6 4.02 11.25 9.66
CA LEU A 6 2.65 10.86 9.42
C LEU A 6 2.62 9.70 8.41
N ILE A 7 1.82 8.68 8.68
CA ILE A 7 1.63 7.54 7.79
C ILE A 7 0.28 7.68 7.12
N VAL A 8 0.28 7.66 5.79
CA VAL A 8 -0.93 7.75 4.97
C VAL A 8 -1.04 6.53 4.08
N GLY A 9 -2.23 5.95 3.96
CA GLY A 9 -2.42 4.78 3.11
C GLY A 9 -3.77 4.10 3.28
N SER A 10 -3.89 2.85 2.79
CA SER A 10 -5.05 1.99 2.99
C SER A 10 -5.11 1.45 4.42
N LEU A 11 -6.06 0.57 4.75
CA LEU A 11 -6.29 0.08 6.13
C LEU A 11 -5.04 -0.42 6.86
N SER A 12 -4.16 -1.13 6.18
CA SER A 12 -2.87 -1.56 6.75
C SER A 12 -1.88 -2.02 5.67
N THR A 13 -0.63 -2.24 6.07
CA THR A 13 0.35 -2.94 5.22
C THR A 13 0.10 -4.45 5.24
N HIS A 14 0.80 -5.21 4.38
CA HIS A 14 0.61 -6.67 4.18
C HIS A 14 0.61 -7.50 5.49
N GLY A 15 1.29 -7.06 6.53
CA GLY A 15 1.27 -7.75 7.82
C GLY A 15 2.26 -8.89 7.98
N LYS A 16 3.35 -8.93 7.22
CA LYS A 16 4.42 -9.90 7.44
C LYS A 16 5.39 -9.41 8.51
N GLY A 17 5.53 -10.18 9.57
CA GLY A 17 6.43 -9.93 10.70
C GLY A 17 7.50 -11.02 10.89
N THR A 18 7.72 -11.87 9.88
CA THR A 18 8.63 -13.02 9.93
C THR A 18 9.75 -12.93 8.92
N VAL A 19 10.88 -13.51 9.27
CA VAL A 19 12.04 -13.71 8.38
C VAL A 19 12.06 -15.15 7.90
N GLN A 20 12.21 -15.34 6.59
CA GLN A 20 12.26 -16.66 5.97
C GLN A 20 13.60 -16.86 5.26
N THR A 21 14.10 -18.09 5.31
CA THR A 21 15.24 -18.52 4.51
C THR A 21 14.82 -19.62 3.53
N VAL A 22 15.55 -19.71 2.43
CA VAL A 22 15.38 -20.76 1.41
C VAL A 22 16.60 -21.64 1.44
N MET A 23 16.41 -22.90 1.80
CA MET A 23 17.47 -23.89 1.93
C MET A 23 17.33 -24.95 0.83
N PRO A 24 18.40 -25.20 0.03
CA PRO A 24 18.40 -26.29 -0.93
C PRO A 24 18.41 -27.65 -0.20
N LEU A 25 17.54 -28.57 -0.60
CA LEU A 25 17.44 -29.88 0.03
C LEU A 25 18.55 -30.84 -0.37
N ASN A 26 19.25 -30.58 -1.47
CA ASN A 26 20.42 -31.39 -1.91
C ASN A 26 21.57 -31.44 -0.89
N ASN A 27 21.58 -30.53 0.10
CA ASN A 27 22.53 -30.60 1.22
C ASN A 27 22.23 -31.76 2.18
N TRP A 28 21.01 -32.27 2.19
CA TRP A 28 20.57 -33.36 3.07
C TRP A 28 20.12 -34.61 2.32
N VAL A 29 19.63 -34.43 1.09
CA VAL A 29 19.13 -35.52 0.24
C VAL A 29 19.99 -35.60 -0.99
N ARG A 30 20.68 -36.75 -1.16
CA ARG A 30 21.59 -37.02 -2.31
C ARG A 30 20.79 -37.37 -3.58
N LEU A 31 19.80 -36.56 -3.94
CA LEU A 31 19.04 -36.71 -5.18
C LEU A 31 19.23 -35.46 -6.05
N PRO A 32 19.40 -35.61 -7.35
CA PRO A 32 19.38 -34.48 -8.27
C PRO A 32 18.02 -33.76 -8.14
N ASP A 33 18.03 -32.45 -8.18
CA ASP A 33 16.81 -31.62 -8.10
C ASP A 33 15.88 -31.89 -6.89
N SER A 34 16.50 -32.10 -5.72
CA SER A 34 15.75 -32.34 -4.46
C SER A 34 14.81 -31.19 -4.05
N GLY A 35 14.86 -30.07 -4.78
CA GLY A 35 14.04 -28.90 -4.47
C GLY A 35 14.62 -28.00 -3.39
N LYS A 36 13.78 -27.08 -2.91
CA LYS A 36 14.15 -26.10 -1.89
C LYS A 36 13.07 -26.02 -0.81
N LEU A 37 13.50 -25.88 0.44
CA LEU A 37 12.62 -25.64 1.58
C LEU A 37 12.65 -24.15 1.94
N LYS A 38 11.49 -23.50 1.96
CA LYS A 38 11.34 -22.14 2.49
C LYS A 38 10.84 -22.25 3.93
N LEU A 39 11.64 -21.79 4.88
CA LEU A 39 11.39 -21.95 6.30
C LEU A 39 11.42 -20.60 7.01
N THR A 40 10.47 -20.37 7.91
CA THR A 40 10.51 -19.24 8.85
C THR A 40 11.52 -19.53 9.95
N VAL A 41 12.47 -18.63 10.14
CA VAL A 41 13.61 -18.81 11.07
C VAL A 41 13.58 -17.80 12.23
N SER A 42 12.93 -16.65 12.06
CA SER A 42 12.83 -15.64 13.12
C SER A 42 11.64 -14.71 12.89
N LYS A 43 11.30 -13.94 13.91
CA LYS A 43 10.34 -12.83 13.88
C LYS A 43 11.07 -11.53 14.18
N PHE A 44 10.49 -10.40 13.76
CA PHE A 44 10.98 -9.09 14.18
C PHE A 44 9.90 -8.33 14.95
N TYR A 45 10.35 -7.48 15.84
CA TYR A 45 9.50 -6.69 16.70
C TYR A 45 9.85 -5.21 16.59
N ARG A 46 8.83 -4.40 16.77
CA ARG A 46 8.96 -2.95 16.82
C ARG A 46 9.43 -2.52 18.21
N VAL A 47 9.93 -1.31 18.33
CA VAL A 47 10.40 -0.77 19.62
C VAL A 47 9.35 -0.75 20.72
N VAL A 48 8.07 -0.74 20.34
CA VAL A 48 6.93 -0.84 21.28
C VAL A 48 6.62 -2.28 21.71
N GLY A 49 7.41 -3.26 21.24
CA GLY A 49 7.24 -4.68 21.58
C GLY A 49 6.25 -5.43 20.69
N SER A 50 5.48 -4.76 19.84
CA SER A 50 4.55 -5.40 18.90
C SER A 50 5.28 -5.88 17.64
N THR A 51 4.72 -6.90 16.99
CA THR A 51 5.13 -7.32 15.64
C THR A 51 4.16 -6.75 14.60
N THR A 52 4.57 -6.72 13.33
CA THR A 52 3.68 -6.42 12.20
C THR A 52 2.94 -7.66 11.70
N GLN A 53 3.19 -8.84 12.28
CA GLN A 53 2.57 -10.09 11.85
C GLN A 53 1.05 -10.01 11.93
N LYS A 54 0.35 -10.42 10.86
CA LYS A 54 -1.09 -10.31 10.62
C LYS A 54 -1.66 -8.89 10.55
N GLN A 55 -1.28 -8.01 11.47
CA GLN A 55 -1.89 -6.68 11.62
C GLN A 55 -1.31 -5.64 10.66
N GLY A 56 -0.04 -5.81 10.25
CA GLY A 56 0.66 -4.79 9.48
C GLY A 56 0.93 -3.52 10.28
N VAL A 57 1.11 -2.44 9.56
CA VAL A 57 1.19 -1.07 10.09
C VAL A 57 -0.07 -0.33 9.68
N THR A 58 -0.84 0.14 10.65
CA THR A 58 -2.02 0.98 10.43
C THR A 58 -1.58 2.41 10.20
N PRO A 59 -2.06 3.09 9.16
CA PRO A 59 -1.76 4.48 8.91
C PRO A 59 -2.51 5.42 9.87
N ASP A 60 -1.97 6.62 10.04
CA ASP A 60 -2.61 7.71 10.80
C ASP A 60 -3.78 8.32 9.99
N LEU A 61 -3.64 8.39 8.65
CA LEU A 61 -4.68 8.84 7.73
C LEU A 61 -5.01 7.71 6.74
N ILE A 62 -6.25 7.26 6.78
CA ILE A 62 -6.71 6.17 5.91
C ILE A 62 -7.33 6.78 4.64
N LEU A 63 -6.86 6.34 3.48
CA LEU A 63 -7.43 6.66 2.17
C LEU A 63 -8.22 5.46 1.64
N PRO A 64 -9.36 5.69 0.94
CA PRO A 64 -10.13 4.61 0.34
C PRO A 64 -9.29 3.81 -0.67
N SER A 65 -9.38 2.48 -0.59
CA SER A 65 -8.67 1.59 -1.49
C SER A 65 -9.50 0.37 -1.84
N PRO A 66 -9.56 -0.08 -3.11
CA PRO A 66 -10.18 -1.34 -3.48
C PRO A 66 -9.53 -2.55 -2.77
N TYR A 67 -8.26 -2.45 -2.43
CA TYR A 67 -7.52 -3.52 -1.73
C TYR A 67 -8.07 -3.81 -0.32
N ASP A 68 -8.76 -2.84 0.31
CA ASP A 68 -9.35 -2.98 1.64
C ASP A 68 -10.50 -4.02 1.68
N TYR A 69 -11.04 -4.36 0.51
CA TYR A 69 -12.14 -5.33 0.33
C TYR A 69 -11.69 -6.65 -0.28
N MET A 70 -10.41 -6.81 -0.53
CA MET A 70 -9.81 -8.03 -1.06
C MET A 70 -9.19 -8.86 0.07
N GLU A 71 -9.22 -10.19 -0.08
CA GLU A 71 -8.50 -11.09 0.83
C GLU A 71 -7.01 -11.05 0.54
N ILE A 72 -6.36 -9.93 0.93
CA ILE A 72 -4.94 -9.67 0.72
C ILE A 72 -4.26 -9.45 2.08
N GLY A 73 -3.09 -10.01 2.24
CA GLY A 73 -2.28 -9.84 3.45
C GLY A 73 -1.93 -11.15 4.11
N GLU A 74 -1.01 -11.08 5.05
CA GLU A 74 -0.52 -12.25 5.79
C GLU A 74 -1.65 -12.94 6.57
N ALA A 75 -2.61 -12.17 7.09
CA ALA A 75 -3.73 -12.69 7.87
C ALA A 75 -4.67 -13.63 7.07
N THR A 76 -4.69 -13.51 5.73
CA THR A 76 -5.55 -14.33 4.85
C THR A 76 -4.87 -15.62 4.41
N LEU A 77 -3.57 -15.76 4.67
CA LEU A 77 -2.83 -16.98 4.30
C LEU A 77 -3.20 -18.15 5.23
N PRO A 78 -3.41 -19.35 4.67
CA PRO A 78 -3.60 -20.53 5.50
C PRO A 78 -2.36 -20.77 6.36
N ASN A 79 -2.58 -21.10 7.64
CA ASN A 79 -1.52 -21.40 8.61
C ASN A 79 -0.50 -20.25 8.84
N CYS A 80 -0.91 -18.99 8.67
CA CYS A 80 -0.04 -17.88 9.03
C CYS A 80 0.28 -17.91 10.53
N LEU A 81 1.50 -17.53 10.88
CA LEU A 81 1.92 -17.48 12.29
C LEU A 81 1.16 -16.38 13.03
N GLU A 82 0.82 -16.66 14.30
CA GLU A 82 0.16 -15.70 15.16
C GLU A 82 1.06 -14.52 15.52
N ALA A 83 0.43 -13.35 15.68
CA ALA A 83 1.10 -12.18 16.23
C ALA A 83 1.34 -12.41 17.74
N ASP A 84 2.52 -12.03 18.19
CA ASP A 84 2.90 -12.05 19.59
C ASP A 84 3.59 -10.73 19.97
N HIS A 85 4.04 -10.62 21.19
CA HIS A 85 4.65 -9.41 21.75
C HIS A 85 5.92 -9.75 22.50
N THR A 86 6.84 -8.82 22.52
CA THR A 86 8.02 -8.83 23.38
C THR A 86 7.99 -7.60 24.31
N GLU A 87 8.90 -7.52 25.24
CA GLU A 87 9.03 -6.34 26.09
C GLU A 87 9.33 -5.09 25.25
N LYS A 88 8.66 -3.98 25.60
CA LYS A 88 8.90 -2.68 25.02
C LYS A 88 10.32 -2.21 25.33
N LEU A 89 11.04 -1.77 24.31
CA LEU A 89 12.35 -1.15 24.52
C LEU A 89 12.22 0.26 25.09
N SER A 90 13.21 0.68 25.85
CA SER A 90 13.34 2.08 26.22
C SER A 90 13.74 2.90 24.99
N TYR A 91 12.90 3.85 24.58
CA TYR A 91 13.19 4.74 23.46
C TYR A 91 12.61 6.13 23.69
N GLN A 92 13.22 7.12 23.06
CA GLN A 92 12.73 8.50 23.12
C GLN A 92 11.77 8.76 21.98
N SER A 93 10.50 9.04 22.30
CA SER A 93 9.51 9.52 21.32
C SER A 93 9.77 10.98 20.99
N VAL A 94 9.74 11.31 19.70
CA VAL A 94 9.91 12.69 19.19
C VAL A 94 8.58 13.43 19.14
N ASN A 95 7.49 12.68 18.92
CA ASN A 95 6.08 13.15 18.90
C ASN A 95 5.84 14.44 18.09
N ARG A 96 6.45 14.55 16.91
CA ARG A 96 6.31 15.75 16.05
C ARG A 96 4.96 15.85 15.34
N VAL A 97 4.30 14.72 15.06
CA VAL A 97 3.15 14.65 14.16
C VAL A 97 1.80 14.54 14.87
N ALA A 98 1.75 14.12 16.13
CA ALA A 98 0.49 13.83 16.82
C ALA A 98 -0.52 15.01 16.78
N LYS A 99 -0.05 16.23 16.98
CA LYS A 99 -0.91 17.45 16.95
C LYS A 99 -1.49 17.77 15.56
N HIS A 100 -0.96 17.17 14.51
CA HIS A 100 -1.39 17.42 13.13
C HIS A 100 -2.30 16.30 12.58
N VAL A 101 -2.43 15.18 13.27
CA VAL A 101 -3.21 14.01 12.76
C VAL A 101 -4.66 14.39 12.57
N ASP A 102 -5.32 14.94 13.60
CA ASP A 102 -6.75 15.29 13.53
C ASP A 102 -7.05 16.38 12.48
N PRO A 103 -6.36 17.53 12.46
CA PRO A 103 -6.59 18.55 11.44
C PRO A 103 -6.34 18.06 10.01
N LEU A 104 -5.29 17.25 9.81
CA LEU A 104 -5.01 16.66 8.50
C LEU A 104 -6.02 15.59 8.12
N GLY A 105 -6.56 14.86 9.10
CA GLY A 105 -7.66 13.92 8.92
C GLY A 105 -8.92 14.59 8.38
N GLU A 106 -9.31 15.71 8.96
CA GLU A 106 -10.46 16.50 8.48
C GLU A 106 -10.25 17.01 7.06
N LEU A 107 -9.07 17.57 6.76
CA LEU A 107 -8.72 18.04 5.41
C LEU A 107 -8.70 16.89 4.40
N SER A 108 -8.17 15.74 4.79
CA SER A 108 -8.16 14.54 3.95
C SER A 108 -9.56 14.04 3.64
N ASN A 109 -10.44 13.98 4.66
CA ASN A 109 -11.82 13.56 4.50
C ASN A 109 -12.62 14.51 3.59
N ASN A 110 -12.38 15.82 3.66
CA ASN A 110 -13.01 16.78 2.76
C ASN A 110 -12.52 16.59 1.33
N ARG A 111 -11.21 16.42 1.12
CA ARG A 111 -10.63 16.13 -0.20
C ARG A 111 -11.19 14.84 -0.81
N ILE A 112 -11.34 13.77 -0.03
CA ILE A 112 -11.92 12.51 -0.50
C ILE A 112 -13.36 12.71 -1.00
N LYS A 113 -14.13 13.65 -0.41
CA LYS A 113 -15.51 13.94 -0.84
C LYS A 113 -15.59 14.82 -2.09
N GLU A 114 -14.63 15.70 -2.29
CA GLU A 114 -14.66 16.74 -3.32
C GLU A 114 -13.88 16.35 -4.58
N ASP A 115 -12.87 15.53 -4.44
CA ASP A 115 -11.97 15.16 -5.53
C ASP A 115 -12.56 14.07 -6.43
N GLN A 116 -12.52 14.32 -7.74
CA GLN A 116 -13.09 13.43 -8.75
C GLN A 116 -12.36 12.09 -8.85
N ASP A 117 -11.07 12.03 -8.57
CA ASP A 117 -10.32 10.77 -8.61
C ASP A 117 -10.69 9.88 -7.43
N PHE A 118 -10.97 10.45 -6.25
CA PHE A 118 -11.54 9.71 -5.15
C PHE A 118 -12.96 9.23 -5.44
N ALA A 119 -13.79 10.03 -6.14
CA ALA A 119 -15.10 9.58 -6.59
C ALA A 119 -15.00 8.35 -7.49
N TYR A 120 -14.02 8.30 -8.40
CA TYR A 120 -13.76 7.12 -9.24
C TYR A 120 -13.30 5.91 -8.42
N ILE A 121 -12.47 6.10 -7.41
CA ILE A 121 -12.03 5.03 -6.52
C ILE A 121 -13.23 4.46 -5.74
N LEU A 122 -14.09 5.31 -5.21
CA LEU A 122 -15.30 4.89 -4.47
C LEU A 122 -16.26 4.11 -5.38
N GLU A 123 -16.47 4.55 -6.62
CA GLU A 123 -17.26 3.82 -7.62
C GLU A 123 -16.66 2.44 -7.93
N ASP A 124 -15.34 2.35 -8.06
CA ASP A 124 -14.66 1.07 -8.31
C ASP A 124 -14.75 0.14 -7.09
N ILE A 125 -14.73 0.69 -5.87
CA ILE A 125 -14.96 -0.07 -4.64
C ILE A 125 -16.36 -0.67 -4.61
N GLU A 126 -17.39 0.10 -4.93
CA GLU A 126 -18.77 -0.44 -4.97
C GLU A 126 -18.92 -1.52 -6.03
N THR A 127 -18.38 -1.30 -7.23
CA THR A 127 -18.36 -2.31 -8.29
C THR A 127 -17.64 -3.61 -7.84
N LEU A 128 -16.52 -3.46 -7.13
CA LEU A 128 -15.78 -4.60 -6.57
C LEU A 128 -16.59 -5.35 -5.53
N LYS A 129 -17.25 -4.64 -4.59
CA LYS A 129 -18.12 -5.25 -3.59
C LYS A 129 -19.27 -6.06 -4.20
N GLU A 130 -19.87 -5.55 -5.26
CA GLU A 130 -20.91 -6.28 -6.00
C GLU A 130 -20.36 -7.55 -6.64
N ARG A 131 -19.20 -7.47 -7.29
CA ARG A 131 -18.53 -8.64 -7.88
C ARG A 131 -18.11 -9.67 -6.85
N LEU A 132 -17.69 -9.24 -5.65
CA LEU A 132 -17.31 -10.16 -4.57
C LEU A 132 -18.54 -10.89 -3.97
N LYS A 133 -19.73 -10.30 -4.05
CA LYS A 133 -21.00 -10.95 -3.66
C LYS A 133 -21.43 -11.98 -4.69
N ASP A 134 -21.34 -11.63 -5.98
CA ASP A 134 -21.62 -12.55 -7.08
C ASP A 134 -20.33 -13.24 -7.52
N LYS A 135 -20.11 -14.44 -6.99
CA LYS A 135 -18.94 -15.28 -7.31
C LYS A 135 -19.10 -16.03 -8.64
N SER A 136 -20.13 -15.71 -9.45
CA SER A 136 -20.36 -16.33 -10.74
C SER A 136 -19.70 -15.53 -11.87
N ILE A 137 -19.26 -16.25 -12.91
CA ILE A 137 -18.74 -15.66 -14.14
C ILE A 137 -19.49 -16.25 -15.31
N SER A 138 -20.05 -15.40 -16.17
CA SER A 138 -20.71 -15.85 -17.39
C SER A 138 -19.70 -16.47 -18.35
N LEU A 139 -19.99 -17.67 -18.85
CA LEU A 139 -19.25 -18.33 -19.93
C LEU A 139 -19.71 -17.91 -21.30
N ASN A 140 -20.75 -17.06 -21.40
CA ASN A 140 -21.25 -16.55 -22.69
C ASN A 140 -20.28 -15.52 -23.25
N GLU A 141 -19.69 -15.79 -24.41
CA GLU A 141 -18.70 -14.94 -25.06
C GLU A 141 -19.22 -13.53 -25.32
N THR A 142 -20.41 -13.40 -25.89
CA THR A 142 -21.00 -12.09 -26.19
C THR A 142 -21.13 -11.23 -24.94
N LYS A 143 -21.63 -11.80 -23.83
CA LYS A 143 -21.75 -11.10 -22.58
C LYS A 143 -20.39 -10.66 -22.04
N ARG A 144 -19.38 -11.53 -22.11
CA ARG A 144 -18.00 -11.21 -21.68
C ARG A 144 -17.36 -10.11 -22.53
N LEU A 145 -17.58 -10.10 -23.83
CA LEU A 145 -17.10 -9.04 -24.72
C LEU A 145 -17.77 -7.71 -24.39
N THR A 146 -19.09 -7.69 -24.21
CA THR A 146 -19.82 -6.49 -23.82
C THR A 146 -19.28 -5.91 -22.50
N GLU A 147 -19.14 -6.72 -21.45
CA GLU A 147 -18.58 -6.31 -20.15
C GLU A 147 -17.17 -5.70 -20.30
N LYS A 148 -16.31 -6.31 -21.13
CA LYS A 148 -14.96 -5.82 -21.40
C LYS A 148 -14.95 -4.48 -22.14
N ASP A 149 -15.86 -4.32 -23.11
CA ASP A 149 -15.98 -3.08 -23.88
C ASP A 149 -16.53 -1.94 -23.01
N GLU A 150 -17.49 -2.22 -22.13
CA GLU A 150 -17.98 -1.26 -21.13
C GLU A 150 -16.87 -0.81 -20.16
N GLU A 151 -16.08 -1.75 -19.62
CA GLU A 151 -14.94 -1.43 -18.77
C GLU A 151 -13.88 -0.58 -19.50
N LYS A 152 -13.61 -0.91 -20.75
CA LYS A 152 -12.70 -0.16 -21.59
C LYS A 152 -13.21 1.25 -21.84
N ALA A 153 -14.49 1.39 -22.21
CA ALA A 153 -15.12 2.69 -22.43
C ALA A 153 -15.09 3.56 -21.17
N LYS A 154 -15.41 2.99 -20.00
CA LYS A 154 -15.32 3.66 -18.69
C LYS A 154 -13.92 4.19 -18.44
N ARG A 155 -12.89 3.37 -18.62
CA ARG A 155 -11.49 3.75 -18.46
C ARG A 155 -11.05 4.84 -19.42
N ASP A 156 -11.44 4.72 -20.69
CA ASP A 156 -11.09 5.71 -21.73
C ASP A 156 -11.79 7.05 -21.49
N ASN A 157 -13.03 7.04 -21.01
CA ASN A 157 -13.77 8.26 -20.62
C ASN A 157 -13.10 8.97 -19.44
N ARG A 158 -12.74 8.24 -18.37
CA ARG A 158 -11.99 8.80 -17.24
C ARG A 158 -10.64 9.37 -17.66
N LYS A 159 -9.94 8.69 -18.58
CA LYS A 159 -8.68 9.18 -19.15
C LYS A 159 -8.85 10.47 -19.97
N LYS A 160 -9.94 10.58 -20.73
CA LYS A 160 -10.27 11.82 -21.47
C LYS A 160 -10.59 12.95 -20.52
N GLU A 161 -11.42 12.69 -19.52
CA GLU A 161 -11.83 13.66 -18.50
C GLU A 161 -10.60 14.22 -17.77
N ARG A 162 -9.70 13.36 -17.27
CA ARG A 162 -8.43 13.78 -16.62
C ARG A 162 -7.58 14.69 -17.51
N LYS A 163 -7.56 14.47 -18.84
CA LYS A 163 -6.81 15.32 -19.76
C LYS A 163 -7.43 16.70 -19.97
N THR A 164 -8.73 16.84 -19.75
CA THR A 164 -9.45 18.12 -19.90
C THR A 164 -9.51 18.94 -18.63
N ARG A 165 -9.08 18.36 -17.50
CA ARG A 165 -9.00 19.10 -16.23
C ARG A 165 -7.98 20.22 -16.32
N THR A 166 -8.34 21.34 -15.76
CA THR A 166 -7.45 22.47 -15.48
C THR A 166 -6.89 22.35 -14.05
N ASP A 167 -6.39 21.18 -13.70
CA ASP A 167 -5.72 21.00 -12.41
C ASP A 167 -4.49 21.92 -12.35
N PRO A 168 -4.20 22.53 -11.19
CA PRO A 168 -2.97 23.28 -11.04
C PRO A 168 -1.81 22.34 -11.39
N LYS A 169 -0.96 22.77 -12.31
CA LYS A 169 0.22 22.00 -12.71
C LYS A 169 1.07 21.79 -11.47
N GLU A 170 1.10 20.54 -10.97
CA GLU A 170 2.09 20.18 -9.97
C GLU A 170 3.48 20.41 -10.59
N SER A 171 4.32 21.13 -9.87
CA SER A 171 5.72 21.26 -10.22
C SER A 171 6.39 19.92 -9.95
N VAL A 172 6.45 19.05 -10.96
CA VAL A 172 7.15 17.78 -10.88
C VAL A 172 8.61 18.02 -11.26
N PHE A 173 9.51 17.82 -10.31
CA PHE A 173 10.95 17.89 -10.53
C PHE A 173 11.51 16.47 -10.67
N ASP A 174 11.92 16.10 -11.88
CA ASP A 174 12.64 14.85 -12.11
C ASP A 174 14.12 15.01 -11.78
N LEU A 175 14.51 14.70 -10.55
CA LEU A 175 15.89 14.75 -10.09
C LEU A 175 16.61 13.42 -10.34
N THR A 176 17.57 13.41 -11.24
CA THR A 176 18.45 12.26 -11.45
C THR A 176 19.79 12.46 -10.73
N ILE A 177 20.43 11.34 -10.33
CA ILE A 177 21.79 11.39 -9.73
C ILE A 177 22.80 12.11 -10.63
N LYS A 178 22.61 12.06 -11.93
CA LYS A 178 23.45 12.77 -12.91
C LYS A 178 23.26 14.28 -12.80
N MET A 179 22.03 14.75 -12.64
CA MET A 179 21.72 16.18 -12.46
C MET A 179 22.29 16.72 -11.16
N ILE A 180 22.18 15.99 -10.07
CA ILE A 180 22.74 16.36 -8.76
C ILE A 180 24.27 16.49 -8.82
N LYS A 181 24.94 15.56 -9.54
CA LYS A 181 26.42 15.59 -9.69
C LYS A 181 26.92 16.68 -10.61
N THR A 182 26.11 17.15 -11.57
CA THR A 182 26.53 18.14 -12.58
C THR A 182 26.09 19.56 -12.24
N ASN A 183 25.12 19.74 -11.34
CA ASN A 183 24.57 21.06 -11.03
C ASN A 183 24.41 21.24 -9.51
N THR A 184 25.49 21.71 -8.89
CA THR A 184 25.54 22.02 -7.45
C THR A 184 24.55 23.10 -7.03
N LYS A 185 24.09 23.96 -7.93
CA LYS A 185 23.11 25.03 -7.65
C LYS A 185 21.69 24.51 -7.41
N LEU A 186 21.33 23.32 -7.92
CA LEU A 186 20.01 22.72 -7.68
C LEU A 186 19.85 22.24 -6.21
N GLY A 187 20.94 21.90 -5.53
CA GLY A 187 20.94 21.58 -4.10
C GLY A 187 20.64 22.80 -3.24
N ASP A 188 21.19 23.94 -3.62
CA ASP A 188 21.06 25.19 -2.85
C ASP A 188 19.66 25.83 -3.02
N GLU A 189 18.97 25.60 -4.14
CA GLU A 189 17.60 26.09 -4.39
C GLU A 189 16.56 25.29 -3.57
N VAL A 190 16.75 24.00 -3.38
CA VAL A 190 15.85 23.14 -2.57
C VAL A 190 15.99 23.41 -1.07
N GLU A 191 17.17 23.83 -0.59
CA GLU A 191 17.38 24.21 0.81
C GLU A 191 16.81 25.59 1.16
N ASN A 192 16.54 26.45 0.18
CA ASN A 192 16.02 27.80 0.42
C ASN A 192 14.48 27.93 0.30
N GLU A 193 13.77 26.85 -0.05
CA GLU A 193 12.29 26.81 -0.10
C GLU A 193 11.65 26.11 1.12
N GLU A 194 12.43 25.71 2.15
CA GLU A 194 11.96 25.27 3.47
C GLU A 194 11.96 26.45 4.47
#